data_66783045d5ac30b13293684175014367
#
_entry.id   66783045d5ac30b13293684175014367
#
_cell.length_a   1.000
_cell.length_b   1.000
_cell.length_c   1.000
_cell.angle_alpha   90.00
_cell.angle_beta   90.00
_cell.angle_gamma   90.00
#
_symmetry.space_group_name_H-M   'P 1'
#
loop_
_entity.id
_entity.type
_entity.pdbx_description
1 polymer ?
#
loop_
_entity_poly.entity_id
_entity_poly.type
_entity_poly.pdbx_seq_one_letter_code
_entity_poly.pdbx_strand_id
1 'polypeptide(L)'
;RCRWEKARRAEARILADLAREMPIIWQGEMTFRGDAAAAYEAFYGAQQSVNGTRWLVNGARKAKKCGSGPFRVVIVRDDDPHYGPRLVHADRYYVANERMYDLKARYRKWAGRRYRIHSTTDRCEFARDIWLLTGHTAEEWARGVPEGIALNIPAQARWSLALDRSMASCQSF
;
A
#
# COMPACT_ATOMS: atom_id res chain seq x y z
N ARG A 1 -0.97 5.99 -26.88
CA ARG A 1 -2.26 6.15 -26.19
C ARG A 1 -2.34 5.29 -24.92
N CYS A 2 -2.86 5.78 -23.99
CA CYS A 2 -2.65 5.97 -22.58
C CYS A 2 -2.62 4.69 -21.76
N ARG A 3 -1.46 4.34 -21.19
CA ARG A 3 -1.26 3.23 -20.25
C ARG A 3 -2.13 3.34 -18.97
N TRP A 4 -2.64 4.54 -18.68
CA TRP A 4 -3.51 4.85 -17.54
C TRP A 4 -4.99 4.61 -17.84
N GLU A 5 -5.42 4.71 -19.12
CA GLU A 5 -6.81 4.42 -19.50
C GLU A 5 -7.20 2.97 -19.18
N LYS A 6 -6.30 2.01 -19.39
CA LYS A 6 -6.57 0.60 -19.05
C LYS A 6 -6.76 0.40 -17.55
N ALA A 7 -5.96 1.10 -16.72
CA ALA A 7 -6.12 1.04 -15.27
C ALA A 7 -7.43 1.69 -14.83
N ARG A 8 -7.78 2.87 -15.37
CA ARG A 8 -9.06 3.55 -15.10
C ARG A 8 -10.28 2.72 -15.53
N ARG A 9 -10.23 2.09 -16.69
CA ARG A 9 -11.31 1.18 -17.15
C ARG A 9 -11.44 -0.05 -16.25
N ALA A 10 -10.36 -0.50 -15.65
CA ALA A 10 -10.39 -1.64 -14.72
C ALA A 10 -10.85 -1.25 -13.31
N GLU A 11 -10.83 0.04 -12.94
CA GLU A 11 -11.09 0.52 -11.57
C GLU A 11 -12.47 0.07 -11.09
N ALA A 12 -13.53 0.37 -11.82
CA ALA A 12 -14.89 0.00 -11.43
C ALA A 12 -15.04 -1.52 -11.25
N ARG A 13 -14.43 -2.31 -12.15
CA ARG A 13 -14.41 -3.77 -12.05
C ARG A 13 -13.65 -4.24 -10.82
N ILE A 14 -12.50 -3.64 -10.52
CA ILE A 14 -11.68 -3.97 -9.35
C ILE A 14 -12.45 -3.66 -8.07
N LEU A 15 -13.07 -2.49 -7.97
CA LEU A 15 -13.84 -2.09 -6.79
C LEU A 15 -15.06 -3.02 -6.58
N ALA A 16 -15.77 -3.35 -7.65
CA ALA A 16 -16.91 -4.27 -7.57
C ALA A 16 -16.51 -5.69 -7.17
N ASP A 17 -15.37 -6.18 -7.64
CA ASP A 17 -14.83 -7.48 -7.25
C ASP A 17 -14.33 -7.46 -5.80
N LEU A 18 -13.59 -6.42 -5.42
CA LEU A 18 -13.08 -6.23 -4.06
C LEU A 18 -14.21 -6.16 -3.03
N ALA A 19 -15.30 -5.44 -3.33
CA ALA A 19 -16.47 -5.33 -2.45
C ALA A 19 -17.21 -6.66 -2.25
N ARG A 20 -17.08 -7.61 -3.18
CA ARG A 20 -17.62 -8.98 -3.01
C ARG A 20 -16.72 -9.86 -2.16
N GLU A 21 -15.41 -9.62 -2.23
CA GLU A 21 -14.42 -10.41 -1.49
C GLU A 21 -14.29 -9.96 -0.03
N MET A 22 -14.39 -8.64 0.21
CA MET A 22 -14.18 -8.05 1.55
C MET A 22 -14.97 -6.74 1.71
N PRO A 23 -15.47 -6.42 2.92
CA PRO A 23 -16.04 -5.11 3.20
C PRO A 23 -15.05 -3.98 2.93
N ILE A 24 -15.45 -3.04 2.07
CA ILE A 24 -14.72 -1.78 1.89
C ILE A 24 -15.17 -0.84 3.01
N ILE A 25 -14.24 -0.48 3.90
CA ILE A 25 -14.55 0.41 5.03
C ILE A 25 -14.30 1.87 4.70
N TRP A 26 -13.40 2.14 3.74
CA TRP A 26 -13.16 3.49 3.25
C TRP A 26 -12.50 3.47 1.87
N GLN A 27 -12.75 4.52 1.09
CA GLN A 27 -12.03 4.79 -0.14
C GLN A 27 -11.92 6.29 -0.40
N GLY A 28 -10.82 6.72 -0.99
CA GLY A 28 -10.59 8.11 -1.34
C GLY A 28 -9.57 8.26 -2.48
N GLU A 29 -9.61 9.39 -3.14
CA GLU A 29 -8.56 9.80 -4.06
C GLU A 29 -7.51 10.62 -3.31
N MET A 30 -6.25 10.28 -3.49
CA MET A 30 -5.12 10.96 -2.87
C MET A 30 -4.15 11.49 -3.91
N THR A 31 -3.40 12.51 -3.52
CA THR A 31 -2.31 13.08 -4.33
C THR A 31 -1.02 13.14 -3.51
N PHE A 32 0.12 13.14 -4.21
CA PHE A 32 1.39 13.44 -3.56
C PHE A 32 1.52 14.96 -3.35
N ARG A 33 1.90 15.38 -2.14
CA ARG A 33 2.36 16.76 -1.91
C ARG A 33 3.84 16.85 -2.29
N GLY A 34 4.14 17.71 -3.26
CA GLY A 34 5.51 17.92 -3.70
C GLY A 34 6.06 16.80 -4.60
N ASP A 35 7.30 16.38 -4.34
CA ASP A 35 7.98 15.41 -5.19
C ASP A 35 7.51 13.97 -4.94
N ALA A 36 6.84 13.40 -5.93
CA ALA A 36 6.41 12.01 -5.89
C ALA A 36 7.58 11.03 -5.79
N ALA A 37 8.78 11.39 -6.27
CA ALA A 37 9.94 10.53 -6.15
C ALA A 37 10.35 10.37 -4.68
N ALA A 38 10.41 11.48 -3.93
CA ALA A 38 10.71 11.45 -2.51
C ALA A 38 9.64 10.66 -1.71
N ALA A 39 8.36 10.83 -2.07
CA ALA A 39 7.28 10.06 -1.46
C ALA A 39 7.44 8.55 -1.72
N TYR A 40 7.82 8.14 -2.92
CA TYR A 40 8.09 6.73 -3.23
C TYR A 40 9.34 6.19 -2.53
N GLU A 41 10.38 6.97 -2.37
CA GLU A 41 11.57 6.57 -1.62
C GLU A 41 11.22 6.29 -0.16
N ALA A 42 10.45 7.15 0.46
CA ALA A 42 9.97 6.96 1.82
C ALA A 42 9.06 5.72 1.93
N PHE A 43 8.03 5.61 1.10
CA PHE A 43 7.05 4.52 1.14
C PHE A 43 7.69 3.15 0.91
N TYR A 44 8.57 3.02 -0.07
CA TYR A 44 9.23 1.75 -0.38
C TYR A 44 10.55 1.53 0.34
N GLY A 45 11.23 2.58 0.77
CA GLY A 45 12.47 2.46 1.55
C GLY A 45 12.23 1.82 2.91
N ALA A 46 11.10 2.12 3.52
CA ALA A 46 10.68 1.49 4.78
C ALA A 46 10.37 -0.01 4.65
N GLN A 47 9.86 -0.46 3.49
CA GLN A 47 9.52 -1.87 3.25
C GLN A 47 10.71 -2.82 3.28
N GLN A 48 11.92 -2.32 3.07
CA GLN A 48 13.08 -3.16 2.80
C GLN A 48 13.98 -3.37 4.01
N SER A 49 13.66 -2.76 5.15
CA SER A 49 14.46 -2.91 6.36
C SER A 49 14.19 -4.18 7.17
N VAL A 50 13.17 -4.94 6.83
CA VAL A 50 12.72 -6.12 7.58
C VAL A 50 13.78 -7.24 7.65
N ASN A 51 14.76 -7.25 6.74
CA ASN A 51 15.82 -8.27 6.71
C ASN A 51 17.24 -7.69 6.77
N GLY A 52 17.40 -6.49 7.33
CA GLY A 52 18.74 -5.88 7.48
C GLY A 52 19.41 -5.40 6.19
N THR A 53 18.82 -5.66 5.04
CA THR A 53 19.35 -5.23 3.73
C THR A 53 18.59 -4.00 3.27
N ARG A 54 19.16 -2.84 3.46
CA ARG A 54 18.63 -1.57 2.92
C ARG A 54 18.78 -1.58 1.40
N TRP A 55 17.69 -1.85 0.72
CA TRP A 55 17.62 -1.63 -0.72
C TRP A 55 17.29 -0.16 -0.98
N LEU A 56 18.21 0.57 -1.56
CA LEU A 56 17.92 1.93 -2.00
C LEU A 56 16.87 1.90 -3.10
N VAL A 57 15.68 2.39 -2.79
CA VAL A 57 14.62 2.54 -3.78
C VAL A 57 14.85 3.83 -4.55
N ASN A 58 15.03 3.71 -5.84
CA ASN A 58 15.09 4.90 -6.70
C ASN A 58 13.67 5.42 -6.95
N GLY A 59 13.30 6.48 -6.22
CA GLY A 59 11.97 7.08 -6.25
C GLY A 59 11.61 7.66 -7.62
N ALA A 60 12.55 8.27 -8.33
CA ALA A 60 12.32 8.78 -9.69
C ALA A 60 11.95 7.64 -10.65
N ARG A 61 12.64 6.50 -10.55
CA ARG A 61 12.31 5.30 -11.32
C ARG A 61 10.93 4.73 -10.93
N LYS A 62 10.56 4.79 -9.66
CA LYS A 62 9.24 4.40 -9.17
C LYS A 62 8.15 5.35 -9.68
N ALA A 63 8.33 6.66 -9.55
CA ALA A 63 7.40 7.67 -10.07
C ALA A 63 7.16 7.50 -11.58
N LYS A 64 8.22 7.24 -12.37
CA LYS A 64 8.11 6.94 -13.80
C LYS A 64 7.29 5.67 -14.08
N LYS A 65 7.36 4.65 -13.22
CA LYS A 65 6.66 3.37 -13.40
C LYS A 65 5.25 3.37 -12.83
N CYS A 66 5.05 3.96 -11.67
CA CYS A 66 3.80 3.95 -10.94
C CYS A 66 2.92 5.16 -11.26
N GLY A 67 3.53 6.28 -11.67
CA GLY A 67 2.88 7.58 -11.91
C GLY A 67 3.11 8.54 -10.76
N SER A 68 2.81 9.82 -11.01
CA SER A 68 2.92 10.92 -10.03
C SER A 68 1.60 11.70 -9.89
N GLY A 69 0.56 11.27 -10.59
CA GLY A 69 -0.77 11.88 -10.50
C GLY A 69 -1.61 11.29 -9.37
N PRO A 70 -2.90 11.69 -9.30
CA PRO A 70 -3.84 11.17 -8.32
C PRO A 70 -3.93 9.63 -8.36
N PHE A 71 -4.14 9.04 -7.19
CA PHE A 71 -4.32 7.60 -7.05
C PHE A 71 -5.43 7.29 -6.05
N ARG A 72 -6.10 6.15 -6.25
CA ARG A 72 -7.15 5.66 -5.36
C ARG A 72 -6.53 4.85 -4.23
N VAL A 73 -6.94 5.16 -3.01
CA VAL A 73 -6.70 4.33 -1.82
C VAL A 73 -8.02 3.67 -1.43
N VAL A 74 -7.98 2.39 -1.16
CA VAL A 74 -9.11 1.60 -0.69
C VAL A 74 -8.68 0.83 0.55
N ILE A 75 -9.43 0.95 1.63
CA ILE A 75 -9.19 0.25 2.87
C ILE A 75 -10.31 -0.78 3.02
N VAL A 76 -9.90 -2.03 3.17
CA VAL A 76 -10.80 -3.17 3.34
C VAL A 76 -10.55 -3.83 4.69
N ARG A 77 -11.58 -4.51 5.20
CA ARG A 77 -11.48 -5.36 6.38
C ARG A 77 -11.49 -6.82 5.95
N ASP A 78 -10.49 -7.56 6.37
CA ASP A 78 -10.46 -9.01 6.22
C ASP A 78 -10.82 -9.64 7.57
N ASP A 79 -12.04 -10.14 7.67
CA ASP A 79 -12.59 -10.71 8.92
C ASP A 79 -12.08 -12.13 9.20
N ASP A 80 -11.48 -12.79 8.20
CA ASP A 80 -10.94 -14.14 8.30
C ASP A 80 -9.61 -14.25 7.54
N PRO A 81 -8.55 -13.59 8.03
CA PRO A 81 -7.27 -13.54 7.32
C PRO A 81 -6.49 -14.84 7.46
N HIS A 82 -6.16 -15.46 6.35
CA HIS A 82 -5.28 -16.62 6.27
C HIS A 82 -3.90 -16.20 5.81
N TYR A 83 -2.87 -16.56 6.57
CA TYR A 83 -1.49 -16.24 6.29
C TYR A 83 -0.69 -17.49 5.91
N GLY A 84 0.01 -17.42 4.79
CA GLY A 84 0.86 -18.51 4.31
C GLY A 84 2.08 -18.01 3.55
N PRO A 85 3.04 -18.91 3.26
CA PRO A 85 4.24 -18.58 2.53
C PRO A 85 3.92 -18.22 1.07
N ARG A 86 4.41 -17.08 0.61
CA ARG A 86 4.27 -16.61 -0.78
C ARG A 86 5.62 -16.22 -1.36
N LEU A 87 5.87 -16.64 -2.59
CA LEU A 87 7.10 -16.31 -3.32
C LEU A 87 7.06 -14.87 -3.85
N VAL A 88 8.00 -14.04 -3.42
CA VAL A 88 8.05 -12.60 -3.79
C VAL A 88 8.99 -12.34 -4.95
N HIS A 89 10.15 -12.90 -4.90
CA HIS A 89 11.21 -12.89 -5.92
C HIS A 89 11.84 -14.26 -6.00
N ALA A 90 12.46 -14.59 -7.11
CA ALA A 90 12.95 -15.89 -7.56
C ALA A 90 13.28 -16.94 -6.47
N ASP A 91 13.59 -16.52 -5.25
CA ASP A 91 14.06 -17.38 -4.14
C ASP A 91 13.58 -16.93 -2.75
N ARG A 92 12.74 -15.89 -2.66
CA ARG A 92 12.35 -15.31 -1.37
C ARG A 92 10.89 -15.54 -1.07
N TYR A 93 10.64 -16.25 0.01
CA TYR A 93 9.32 -16.43 0.60
C TYR A 93 9.12 -15.44 1.76
N TYR A 94 7.91 -14.96 1.91
CA TYR A 94 7.45 -14.27 3.11
C TYR A 94 6.04 -14.71 3.44
N VAL A 95 5.66 -14.56 4.70
CA VAL A 95 4.30 -14.87 5.15
C VAL A 95 3.39 -13.71 4.76
N ALA A 96 2.40 -13.99 3.96
CA ALA A 96 1.45 -13.00 3.46
C ALA A 96 0.01 -13.43 3.69
N ASN A 97 -0.89 -12.47 3.82
CA ASN A 97 -2.31 -12.72 3.69
C ASN A 97 -2.58 -13.26 2.27
N GLU A 98 -3.00 -14.51 2.19
CA GLU A 98 -3.14 -15.25 0.94
C GLU A 98 -4.18 -14.62 0.02
N ARG A 99 -5.34 -14.24 0.57
CA ARG A 99 -6.42 -13.57 -0.17
C ARG A 99 -5.95 -12.26 -0.78
N MET A 100 -5.32 -11.40 0.02
CA MET A 100 -4.79 -10.13 -0.47
C MET A 100 -3.70 -10.29 -1.52
N TYR A 101 -2.84 -11.31 -1.36
CA TYR A 101 -1.81 -11.63 -2.35
C TYR A 101 -2.43 -12.03 -3.71
N ASP A 102 -3.43 -12.90 -3.70
CA ASP A 102 -4.09 -13.39 -4.90
C ASP A 102 -4.94 -12.30 -5.59
N LEU A 103 -5.66 -11.48 -4.82
CA LEU A 103 -6.36 -10.29 -5.32
C LEU A 103 -5.41 -9.29 -5.98
N LYS A 104 -4.28 -9.01 -5.35
CA LYS A 104 -3.22 -8.17 -5.91
C LYS A 104 -2.73 -8.68 -7.26
N ALA A 105 -2.53 -9.99 -7.40
CA ALA A 105 -2.11 -10.60 -8.65
C ALA A 105 -3.20 -10.49 -9.73
N ARG A 106 -4.47 -10.77 -9.38
CA ARG A 106 -5.66 -10.65 -10.23
C ARG A 106 -5.82 -9.23 -10.76
N TYR A 107 -5.81 -8.25 -9.88
CA TYR A 107 -6.02 -6.84 -10.23
C TYR A 107 -4.89 -6.24 -11.07
N ARG A 108 -3.66 -6.67 -10.82
CA ARG A 108 -2.52 -6.30 -11.67
C ARG A 108 -2.69 -6.76 -13.13
N LYS A 109 -3.29 -7.93 -13.36
CA LYS A 109 -3.64 -8.41 -14.72
C LYS A 109 -4.69 -7.51 -15.35
N TRP A 110 -5.74 -7.15 -14.60
CA TRP A 110 -6.82 -6.29 -15.11
C TRP A 110 -6.33 -4.87 -15.40
N ALA A 111 -5.53 -4.30 -14.52
CA ALA A 111 -4.93 -2.98 -14.71
C ALA A 111 -3.85 -2.93 -15.82
N GLY A 112 -3.45 -4.08 -16.35
CA GLY A 112 -2.52 -4.20 -17.47
C GLY A 112 -1.04 -4.07 -17.13
N ARG A 113 -0.67 -3.87 -15.86
CA ARG A 113 0.73 -3.88 -15.38
C ARG A 113 0.81 -4.03 -13.87
N ARG A 114 1.84 -4.76 -13.41
CA ARG A 114 2.08 -5.05 -11.99
C ARG A 114 2.46 -3.84 -11.12
N TYR A 115 2.81 -2.69 -11.69
CA TYR A 115 3.20 -1.50 -10.92
C TYR A 115 2.05 -0.54 -10.61
N ARG A 116 0.84 -0.80 -11.10
CA ARG A 116 -0.31 0.09 -10.92
C ARG A 116 -1.19 -0.24 -9.73
N ILE A 117 -1.03 -1.44 -9.22
CA ILE A 117 -1.74 -1.92 -8.04
C ILE A 117 -0.70 -2.26 -6.98
N HIS A 118 -0.82 -1.60 -5.84
CA HIS A 118 -0.16 -1.96 -4.59
C HIS A 118 -1.23 -2.44 -3.61
N SER A 119 -0.92 -3.42 -2.80
CA SER A 119 -1.68 -3.78 -1.61
C SER A 119 -0.71 -4.24 -0.55
N THR A 120 -1.03 -3.94 0.67
CA THR A 120 -0.38 -4.51 1.84
C THR A 120 -0.76 -5.99 1.95
N THR A 121 0.15 -6.81 2.38
CA THR A 121 -0.06 -8.26 2.50
C THR A 121 0.28 -8.81 3.88
N ASP A 122 0.75 -7.95 4.78
CA ASP A 122 0.98 -8.28 6.19
C ASP A 122 0.60 -7.11 7.10
N ARG A 123 0.51 -7.38 8.41
CA ARG A 123 0.06 -6.40 9.41
C ARG A 123 1.04 -5.24 9.58
N CYS A 124 2.35 -5.50 9.53
CA CYS A 124 3.36 -4.47 9.68
C CYS A 124 3.40 -3.54 8.48
N GLU A 125 3.28 -4.12 7.26
CA GLU A 125 3.12 -3.36 6.03
C GLU A 125 1.86 -2.48 6.10
N PHE A 126 0.74 -3.02 6.57
CA PHE A 126 -0.50 -2.27 6.73
C PHE A 126 -0.35 -1.12 7.73
N ALA A 127 0.15 -1.38 8.94
CA ALA A 127 0.28 -0.36 9.98
C ALA A 127 1.14 0.82 9.53
N ARG A 128 2.25 0.53 8.84
CA ARG A 128 3.11 1.55 8.25
C ARG A 128 2.41 2.31 7.12
N ASP A 129 1.86 1.58 6.15
CA ASP A 129 1.30 2.18 4.95
C ASP A 129 0.07 3.02 5.26
N ILE A 130 -0.81 2.56 6.17
CA ILE A 130 -2.01 3.31 6.53
C ILE A 130 -1.65 4.61 7.24
N TRP A 131 -0.66 4.58 8.15
CA TRP A 131 -0.21 5.79 8.82
C TRP A 131 0.43 6.78 7.83
N LEU A 132 1.27 6.30 6.92
CA LEU A 132 1.89 7.13 5.88
C LEU A 132 0.86 7.78 4.96
N LEU A 133 -0.17 7.05 4.59
CA LEU A 133 -1.19 7.51 3.65
C LEU A 133 -2.22 8.43 4.33
N THR A 134 -2.62 8.16 5.56
CA THR A 134 -3.76 8.82 6.19
C THR A 134 -3.40 9.67 7.40
N GLY A 135 -2.24 9.46 8.00
CA GLY A 135 -1.83 10.08 9.26
C GLY A 135 -2.45 9.43 10.50
N HIS A 136 -3.18 8.32 10.34
CA HIS A 136 -3.84 7.58 11.41
C HIS A 136 -3.25 6.19 11.58
N THR A 137 -3.26 5.70 12.81
CA THR A 137 -2.72 4.37 13.14
C THR A 137 -3.68 3.25 12.75
N ALA A 138 -3.16 2.02 12.68
CA ALA A 138 -3.98 0.84 12.43
C ALA A 138 -5.04 0.63 13.52
N GLU A 139 -4.72 0.98 14.78
CA GLU A 139 -5.62 0.88 15.93
C GLU A 139 -6.77 1.89 15.84
N GLU A 140 -6.52 3.10 15.31
CA GLU A 140 -7.57 4.08 15.05
C GLU A 140 -8.53 3.56 13.99
N TRP A 141 -8.01 3.00 12.90
CA TRP A 141 -8.80 2.37 11.85
C TRP A 141 -9.58 1.13 12.33
N ALA A 142 -9.03 0.36 13.27
CA ALA A 142 -9.73 -0.79 13.85
C ALA A 142 -10.94 -0.37 14.69
N ARG A 143 -10.93 0.83 15.26
CA ARG A 143 -12.07 1.40 16.02
C ARG A 143 -13.15 2.01 15.14
N GLY A 144 -12.84 2.33 13.91
CA GLY A 144 -13.73 2.95 12.94
C GLY A 144 -12.98 3.82 11.93
N VAL A 145 -13.70 4.42 11.02
CA VAL A 145 -13.11 5.37 10.06
C VAL A 145 -12.72 6.64 10.81
N PRO A 146 -11.42 7.02 10.85
CA PRO A 146 -11.00 8.23 11.54
C PRO A 146 -11.52 9.49 10.87
N GLU A 147 -11.72 10.55 11.65
CA GLU A 147 -11.99 11.88 11.12
C GLU A 147 -10.70 12.57 10.66
N GLY A 148 -10.83 13.55 9.76
CA GLY A 148 -9.70 14.38 9.34
C GLY A 148 -8.63 13.65 8.52
N ILE A 149 -9.01 12.62 7.77
CA ILE A 149 -8.07 11.88 6.91
C ILE A 149 -7.40 12.85 5.93
N ALA A 150 -6.08 12.95 6.01
CA ALA A 150 -5.30 13.76 5.10
C ALA A 150 -5.28 13.13 3.69
N LEU A 151 -5.91 13.78 2.72
CA LEU A 151 -5.92 13.32 1.32
C LEU A 151 -4.62 13.65 0.56
N ASN A 152 -3.61 14.13 1.28
CA ASN A 152 -2.32 14.51 0.72
C ASN A 152 -1.21 13.85 1.54
N ILE A 153 -0.36 13.06 0.90
CA ILE A 153 0.83 12.49 1.53
C ILE A 153 1.78 13.65 1.89
N PRO A 154 2.12 13.85 3.18
CA PRO A 154 2.94 14.97 3.59
C PRO A 154 4.39 14.83 3.12
N ALA A 155 5.09 15.95 3.03
CA ALA A 155 6.53 15.99 2.76
C ALA A 155 7.35 15.35 3.89
N GLN A 156 8.57 14.98 3.59
CA GLN A 156 9.56 14.16 4.32
C GLN A 156 9.59 14.18 5.86
N ALA A 157 9.20 15.25 6.54
CA ALA A 157 9.38 15.41 7.98
C ALA A 157 8.60 14.40 8.87
N ARG A 158 7.52 13.80 8.37
CA ARG A 158 6.75 12.78 9.12
C ARG A 158 7.27 11.36 8.92
N TRP A 159 8.08 11.12 7.93
CA TRP A 159 8.51 9.78 7.54
C TRP A 159 9.52 9.16 8.52
N SER A 160 10.39 9.97 9.11
CA SER A 160 11.36 9.49 10.12
C SER A 160 10.69 9.05 11.42
N LEU A 161 9.68 9.81 11.88
CA LEU A 161 8.91 9.49 13.09
C LEU A 161 8.03 8.25 12.96
N ALA A 162 7.56 7.94 11.73
CA ALA A 162 6.76 6.74 11.47
C ALA A 162 7.58 5.46 11.52
N LEU A 163 8.80 5.51 11.04
CA LEU A 163 9.71 4.36 11.05
C LEU A 163 10.02 3.91 12.48
N ASP A 164 10.25 4.86 13.39
CA ASP A 164 10.57 4.54 14.78
C ASP A 164 9.38 3.94 15.55
N ARG A 165 8.16 4.42 15.28
CA ARG A 165 6.94 3.93 15.95
C ARG A 165 6.44 2.60 15.41
N SER A 166 6.49 2.38 14.08
CA SER A 166 6.05 1.12 13.47
C SER A 166 6.99 -0.04 13.78
N MET A 167 8.28 0.22 13.91
CA MET A 167 9.26 -0.80 14.30
C MET A 167 9.08 -1.24 15.76
N ALA A 168 8.71 -0.33 16.67
CA ALA A 168 8.44 -0.66 18.06
C ALA A 168 7.21 -1.57 18.22
N SER A 169 6.15 -1.37 17.43
CA SER A 169 4.94 -2.20 17.48
C SER A 169 5.12 -3.59 16.84
N CYS A 170 6.07 -3.76 15.92
CA CYS A 170 6.34 -5.06 15.29
C CYS A 170 7.33 -5.94 16.07
N GLN A 171 8.03 -5.39 17.05
CA GLN A 171 8.98 -6.15 17.91
C GLN A 171 8.30 -6.82 19.13
N SER A 172 7.02 -6.54 19.37
CA SER A 172 6.25 -7.06 20.52
C SER A 172 5.37 -8.27 20.20
N PHE A 173 5.65 -9.03 19.11
CA PHE A 173 4.94 -10.28 18.77
C PHE A 173 5.91 -11.40 18.41
#